data_c31baec62a92cbb76bc6c608161d0e64
#
_entry.id   c31baec62a92cbb76bc6c608161d0e64
#
_cell.length_a   1.000
_cell.length_b   1.000
_cell.length_c   1.000
_cell.angle_alpha   90.00
_cell.angle_beta   90.00
_cell.angle_gamma   90.00
#
_symmetry.space_group_name_H-M   'P 1'
#
loop_
_entity.id
_entity.type
_entity.pdbx_description
1 polymer ?
#
loop_
_entity_poly.entity_id
_entity_poly.type
_entity_poly.pdbx_seq_one_letter_code
_entity_poly.pdbx_strand_id
1 'polypeptide(L)'
;REIFLRELISNASDALDKLRFRSNRGETPRHDDLPLEIRISLDKDAKTLTIEDTGLGMTAAELAENLGTIAKSGTEAFRAQLAAEEAKADGEKADAANIIGRFGVGFYSVFMVADKVDVTSRPAFGDDDGAATWTSDGLGTYTVAPAGDDAPQRGTRIVAHLKEDAAEFLEKFRVESVIRKHSAFVPFPVLVDGEQVNTQPALWREPKSSVTKEQYDAFYQALTYDSKAPLDVLHISVDAPVQFNALLYIPDVRQDLFGLDRDFWGLDLYASRVLIQHRNKELIPDWLAFLKGVVDTEDLPLNISRETLQENVVLRKINQTIIKQTLSHLEKLAAKDAEKYAAFWRLHGRIFKLSYQDFANRERIAGLLRFNTSALDDGEALSSLDEYMSRAPEGQKTFWYVSAPNREAARLSPHLERFTRKGIEVLFLYEPVDEFVMEGMGKYKDWEFKAIENAADDALDAFADKADSEKPAAAPLSDDDNASFDKLLERIKEILGERVADVRVSHRLADSPAVLVSPDGMTSSMEKLMRAMQKDDSLPVKVLEVNRDHVLLRSLLKMFKADPQDKTLAGMVENLFDACMLQEGYLRDAQMLAGRSSHLLEQAAAWYVEVKKL
;
A
#
# COMPACT_ATOMS: atom_id res chain seq x y z
N ARG A 1 -11.86 27.54 7.14
CA ARG A 1 -11.42 28.95 7.17
C ARG A 1 -10.05 29.14 6.49
N GLU A 2 -9.05 28.25 6.66
CA GLU A 2 -7.71 28.36 6.04
C GLU A 2 -7.73 28.52 4.51
N ILE A 3 -8.79 28.05 3.86
CA ILE A 3 -8.95 28.03 2.39
C ILE A 3 -8.83 29.41 1.77
N PHE A 4 -9.28 30.48 2.44
CA PHE A 4 -9.22 31.84 1.88
C PHE A 4 -7.77 32.25 1.56
N LEU A 5 -6.84 31.97 2.45
CA LEU A 5 -5.44 32.33 2.27
C LEU A 5 -4.80 31.56 1.11
N ARG A 6 -5.10 30.26 1.00
CA ARG A 6 -4.69 29.43 -0.14
C ARG A 6 -5.21 30.00 -1.46
N GLU A 7 -6.50 30.37 -1.52
CA GLU A 7 -7.11 30.90 -2.75
C GLU A 7 -6.53 32.25 -3.15
N LEU A 8 -6.30 33.15 -2.19
CA LEU A 8 -5.70 34.45 -2.46
C LEU A 8 -4.25 34.32 -2.94
N ILE A 9 -3.44 33.44 -2.32
CA ILE A 9 -2.08 33.17 -2.78
C ILE A 9 -2.07 32.52 -4.18
N SER A 10 -3.01 31.62 -4.46
CA SER A 10 -3.15 31.01 -5.79
C SER A 10 -3.49 32.05 -6.85
N ASN A 11 -4.42 32.99 -6.57
CA ASN A 11 -4.76 34.07 -7.48
C ASN A 11 -3.58 35.02 -7.72
N ALA A 12 -2.82 35.35 -6.68
CA ALA A 12 -1.60 36.15 -6.77
C ALA A 12 -0.54 35.44 -7.63
N SER A 13 -0.32 34.12 -7.43
CA SER A 13 0.58 33.32 -8.26
C SER A 13 0.16 33.31 -9.73
N ASP A 14 -1.13 33.18 -10.03
CA ASP A 14 -1.67 33.24 -11.39
C ASP A 14 -1.43 34.61 -12.06
N ALA A 15 -1.56 35.69 -11.29
CA ALA A 15 -1.28 37.03 -11.80
C ALA A 15 0.20 37.23 -12.15
N LEU A 16 1.10 36.66 -11.35
CA LEU A 16 2.54 36.65 -11.59
C LEU A 16 2.92 35.77 -12.79
N ASP A 17 2.32 34.58 -12.94
CA ASP A 17 2.56 33.70 -14.08
C ASP A 17 2.09 34.34 -15.40
N LYS A 18 0.93 35.00 -15.41
CA LYS A 18 0.44 35.74 -16.57
C LYS A 18 1.36 36.91 -16.95
N LEU A 19 1.86 37.63 -15.95
CA LEU A 19 2.84 38.69 -16.19
C LEU A 19 4.10 38.13 -16.82
N ARG A 20 4.71 37.08 -16.22
CA ARG A 20 5.91 36.42 -16.72
C ARG A 20 5.72 35.91 -18.15
N PHE A 21 4.57 35.29 -18.43
CA PHE A 21 4.23 34.81 -19.76
C PHE A 21 4.20 35.94 -20.82
N ARG A 22 3.54 37.07 -20.52
CA ARG A 22 3.51 38.22 -21.41
C ARG A 22 4.88 38.86 -21.59
N SER A 23 5.65 38.97 -20.52
CA SER A 23 7.04 39.50 -20.58
C SER A 23 7.94 38.61 -21.43
N ASN A 24 7.82 37.28 -21.37
CA ASN A 24 8.58 36.36 -22.22
C ASN A 24 8.23 36.47 -23.71
N ARG A 25 7.06 37.03 -24.03
CA ARG A 25 6.62 37.35 -25.40
C ARG A 25 7.08 38.73 -25.88
N GLY A 26 7.90 39.43 -25.08
CA GLY A 26 8.51 40.70 -25.44
C GLY A 26 7.68 41.94 -25.03
N GLU A 27 6.60 41.78 -24.26
CA GLU A 27 5.89 42.92 -23.69
C GLU A 27 6.64 43.41 -22.44
N THR A 28 6.89 44.72 -22.34
CA THR A 28 7.59 45.32 -21.20
C THR A 28 6.54 45.80 -20.18
N PRO A 29 6.49 45.25 -18.98
CA PRO A 29 5.57 45.71 -17.95
C PRO A 29 6.03 47.02 -17.31
N ARG A 30 5.13 47.76 -16.72
CA ARG A 30 5.47 48.88 -15.83
C ARG A 30 6.35 48.36 -14.69
N HIS A 31 7.38 49.17 -14.32
CA HIS A 31 8.29 48.82 -13.24
C HIS A 31 8.83 47.38 -13.38
N ASP A 32 9.47 47.10 -14.53
CA ASP A 32 10.04 45.79 -14.86
C ASP A 32 11.17 45.35 -13.91
N ASP A 33 11.72 46.31 -13.13
CA ASP A 33 12.69 46.08 -12.06
C ASP A 33 12.10 45.47 -10.78
N LEU A 34 10.77 45.48 -10.61
CA LEU A 34 10.15 44.88 -9.42
C LEU A 34 10.26 43.34 -9.45
N PRO A 35 10.62 42.71 -8.31
CA PRO A 35 10.65 41.26 -8.21
C PRO A 35 9.24 40.68 -8.37
N LEU A 36 9.17 39.45 -8.89
CA LEU A 36 7.91 38.68 -8.92
C LEU A 36 7.73 37.97 -7.59
N GLU A 37 6.90 38.51 -6.72
CA GLU A 37 6.70 37.98 -5.37
C GLU A 37 5.31 38.29 -4.81
N ILE A 38 4.94 37.59 -3.74
CA ILE A 38 3.70 37.77 -2.97
C ILE A 38 4.11 38.21 -1.56
N ARG A 39 3.57 39.33 -1.10
CA ARG A 39 3.83 39.89 0.22
C ARG A 39 2.58 39.80 1.08
N ILE A 40 2.73 39.31 2.30
CA ILE A 40 1.67 39.27 3.29
C ILE A 40 2.12 40.09 4.49
N SER A 41 1.30 41.03 4.93
CA SER A 41 1.55 41.85 6.12
C SER A 41 0.34 41.82 7.06
N LEU A 42 0.64 41.82 8.35
CA LEU A 42 -0.33 41.68 9.43
C LEU A 42 -0.32 42.94 10.29
N ASP A 43 -1.49 43.55 10.46
CA ASP A 43 -1.67 44.70 11.38
C ASP A 43 -2.69 44.33 12.45
N LYS A 44 -2.18 44.13 13.68
CA LYS A 44 -3.02 43.74 14.83
C LYS A 44 -3.89 44.88 15.33
N ASP A 45 -3.42 46.14 15.21
CA ASP A 45 -4.12 47.31 15.69
C ASP A 45 -5.30 47.67 14.75
N ALA A 46 -5.04 47.63 13.44
CA ALA A 46 -6.07 47.82 12.41
C ALA A 46 -6.92 46.55 12.17
N LYS A 47 -6.57 45.40 12.76
CA LYS A 47 -7.17 44.07 12.53
C LYS A 47 -7.22 43.72 11.05
N THR A 48 -6.14 43.98 10.30
CA THR A 48 -6.09 43.71 8.87
C THR A 48 -5.01 42.68 8.50
N LEU A 49 -5.33 41.83 7.51
CA LEU A 49 -4.41 41.01 6.78
C LEU A 49 -4.34 41.56 5.35
N THR A 50 -3.14 41.93 4.91
CA THR A 50 -2.90 42.45 3.56
C THR A 50 -2.12 41.44 2.75
N ILE A 51 -2.58 41.16 1.51
CA ILE A 51 -1.87 40.36 0.53
C ILE A 51 -1.64 41.23 -0.69
N GLU A 52 -0.38 41.34 -1.12
CA GLU A 52 0.02 42.11 -2.29
C GLU A 52 0.84 41.25 -3.24
N ASP A 53 0.48 41.23 -4.52
CA ASP A 53 1.28 40.66 -5.61
C ASP A 53 1.81 41.74 -6.53
N THR A 54 2.95 41.49 -7.16
CA THR A 54 3.57 42.33 -8.17
C THR A 54 3.24 41.87 -9.59
N GLY A 55 2.07 41.22 -9.75
CA GLY A 55 1.63 40.57 -10.98
C GLY A 55 0.99 41.49 -12.02
N LEU A 56 0.10 40.92 -12.82
CA LEU A 56 -0.52 41.58 -13.98
C LEU A 56 -1.37 42.80 -13.59
N GLY A 57 -1.99 42.79 -12.40
CA GLY A 57 -2.94 43.79 -11.99
C GLY A 57 -4.22 43.81 -12.85
N MET A 58 -5.09 44.78 -12.56
CA MET A 58 -6.42 44.96 -13.20
C MET A 58 -6.73 46.43 -13.36
N THR A 59 -7.41 46.76 -14.44
CA THR A 59 -8.06 48.07 -14.66
C THR A 59 -9.34 48.21 -13.81
N ALA A 60 -9.87 49.40 -13.65
CA ALA A 60 -11.17 49.65 -12.97
C ALA A 60 -12.31 48.83 -13.59
N ALA A 61 -12.33 48.67 -14.90
CA ALA A 61 -13.33 47.89 -15.61
C ALA A 61 -13.16 46.37 -15.31
N GLU A 62 -11.93 45.86 -15.31
CA GLU A 62 -11.64 44.48 -14.97
C GLU A 62 -11.92 44.14 -13.50
N LEU A 63 -11.68 45.08 -12.57
CA LEU A 63 -12.06 44.93 -11.16
C LEU A 63 -13.59 44.79 -11.02
N ALA A 64 -14.36 45.63 -11.69
CA ALA A 64 -15.82 45.56 -11.69
C ALA A 64 -16.32 44.26 -12.34
N GLU A 65 -15.69 43.81 -13.42
CA GLU A 65 -16.10 42.61 -14.14
C GLU A 65 -15.73 41.32 -13.38
N ASN A 66 -14.49 41.23 -12.89
CA ASN A 66 -13.95 40.00 -12.27
C ASN A 66 -14.36 39.83 -10.80
N LEU A 67 -14.54 40.93 -10.06
CA LEU A 67 -14.92 40.94 -8.64
C LEU A 67 -16.38 41.36 -8.39
N GLY A 68 -17.05 41.89 -9.37
CA GLY A 68 -18.47 42.31 -9.26
C GLY A 68 -19.47 41.23 -9.64
N THR A 69 -19.02 40.14 -10.24
CA THR A 69 -19.87 39.03 -10.69
C THR A 69 -19.35 37.69 -10.17
N ILE A 70 -20.14 37.01 -9.35
CA ILE A 70 -19.82 35.69 -8.82
C ILE A 70 -19.66 34.72 -10.01
N ALA A 71 -18.60 33.89 -9.99
CA ALA A 71 -18.28 32.86 -10.99
C ALA A 71 -17.78 33.36 -12.35
N LYS A 72 -17.26 34.58 -12.46
CA LYS A 72 -16.53 35.02 -13.65
C LYS A 72 -15.03 34.96 -13.37
N SER A 73 -14.27 34.25 -14.20
CA SER A 73 -12.82 34.10 -14.03
C SER A 73 -12.06 34.71 -15.20
N GLY A 74 -11.31 35.79 -14.93
CA GLY A 74 -10.38 36.38 -15.91
C GLY A 74 -9.28 35.40 -16.38
N THR A 75 -9.09 34.30 -15.65
CA THR A 75 -8.21 33.18 -15.99
C THR A 75 -8.78 32.31 -17.11
N GLU A 76 -10.09 32.07 -17.13
CA GLU A 76 -10.76 31.30 -18.18
C GLU A 76 -10.74 32.04 -19.52
N ALA A 77 -10.99 33.36 -19.49
CA ALA A 77 -10.90 34.23 -20.67
C ALA A 77 -9.46 34.24 -21.24
N PHE A 78 -8.45 34.31 -20.40
CA PHE A 78 -7.04 34.25 -20.81
C PHE A 78 -6.65 32.90 -21.43
N ARG A 79 -7.11 31.78 -20.87
CA ARG A 79 -6.90 30.44 -21.46
C ARG A 79 -7.60 30.27 -22.81
N ALA A 80 -8.82 30.75 -22.93
CA ALA A 80 -9.56 30.72 -24.20
C ALA A 80 -8.83 31.53 -25.30
N GLN A 81 -8.25 32.66 -24.91
CA GLN A 81 -7.45 33.48 -25.82
C GLN A 81 -6.15 32.76 -26.24
N LEU A 82 -5.43 32.13 -25.30
CA LEU A 82 -4.24 31.33 -25.60
C LEU A 82 -4.57 30.17 -26.53
N ALA A 83 -5.61 29.38 -26.24
CA ALA A 83 -6.05 28.27 -27.09
C ALA A 83 -6.45 28.73 -28.50
N ALA A 84 -7.05 29.92 -28.64
CA ALA A 84 -7.39 30.50 -29.92
C ALA A 84 -6.16 30.99 -30.70
N GLU A 85 -5.10 31.43 -30.02
CA GLU A 85 -3.83 31.83 -30.61
C GLU A 85 -2.98 30.61 -31.00
N GLU A 86 -2.93 29.56 -30.17
CA GLU A 86 -2.25 28.29 -30.46
C GLU A 86 -2.87 27.57 -31.68
N ALA A 87 -4.18 27.65 -31.83
CA ALA A 87 -4.89 27.09 -33.00
C ALA A 87 -4.52 27.84 -34.31
N LYS A 88 -3.91 29.02 -34.24
CA LYS A 88 -3.47 29.82 -35.38
C LYS A 88 -1.99 29.71 -35.68
N ALA A 89 -1.16 29.20 -34.76
CA ALA A 89 0.29 29.05 -34.90
C ALA A 89 0.64 27.60 -35.23
N ASP A 90 1.13 27.36 -36.44
CA ASP A 90 1.68 26.06 -36.84
C ASP A 90 3.02 25.81 -36.12
N GLY A 91 3.01 24.92 -35.13
CA GLY A 91 4.17 24.07 -34.86
C GLY A 91 5.11 24.32 -33.68
N GLU A 92 4.96 25.29 -32.81
CA GLU A 92 5.70 25.34 -31.54
C GLU A 92 4.78 25.43 -30.34
N LYS A 93 4.84 24.43 -29.47
CA LYS A 93 4.17 24.46 -28.17
C LYS A 93 4.83 25.55 -27.31
N ALA A 94 4.20 26.69 -27.20
CA ALA A 94 4.57 27.69 -26.20
C ALA A 94 4.36 27.11 -24.80
N ASP A 95 5.30 27.39 -23.88
CA ASP A 95 5.14 27.09 -22.45
C ASP A 95 3.77 27.63 -21.96
N ALA A 96 2.81 26.76 -21.80
CA ALA A 96 1.48 27.15 -21.32
C ALA A 96 1.64 27.71 -19.90
N ALA A 97 1.08 28.89 -19.65
CA ALA A 97 1.10 29.49 -18.32
C ALA A 97 0.43 28.53 -17.32
N ASN A 98 1.15 28.17 -16.25
CA ASN A 98 0.69 27.28 -15.17
C ASN A 98 -0.34 27.99 -14.30
N ILE A 99 -1.58 28.08 -14.76
CA ILE A 99 -2.63 28.89 -14.13
C ILE A 99 -3.50 28.00 -13.21
N ILE A 100 -3.60 28.39 -11.94
CA ILE A 100 -4.22 27.62 -10.83
C ILE A 100 -5.72 27.91 -10.71
N GLY A 101 -6.17 29.16 -10.83
CA GLY A 101 -7.56 29.58 -10.61
C GLY A 101 -8.45 29.40 -11.82
N ARG A 102 -9.51 28.56 -11.72
CA ARG A 102 -10.40 28.24 -12.86
C ARG A 102 -11.82 28.81 -12.72
N PHE A 103 -12.30 29.16 -11.51
CA PHE A 103 -13.75 29.34 -11.26
C PHE A 103 -14.19 30.72 -10.80
N GLY A 104 -13.30 31.67 -10.53
CA GLY A 104 -13.66 33.03 -10.11
C GLY A 104 -14.40 33.14 -8.76
N VAL A 105 -14.52 32.04 -8.01
CA VAL A 105 -15.21 32.02 -6.70
C VAL A 105 -14.27 31.97 -5.52
N GLY A 106 -13.00 31.58 -5.72
CA GLY A 106 -12.01 31.44 -4.66
C GLY A 106 -11.78 32.75 -3.89
N PHE A 107 -11.81 33.89 -4.59
CA PHE A 107 -11.71 35.22 -3.99
C PHE A 107 -12.74 35.46 -2.89
N TYR A 108 -13.99 35.09 -3.11
CA TYR A 108 -15.09 35.35 -2.14
C TYR A 108 -14.94 34.57 -0.83
N SER A 109 -14.06 33.55 -0.77
CA SER A 109 -13.75 32.85 0.48
C SER A 109 -13.15 33.77 1.54
N VAL A 110 -12.61 34.94 1.16
CA VAL A 110 -12.11 35.97 2.08
C VAL A 110 -13.21 36.49 3.03
N PHE A 111 -14.45 36.54 2.59
CA PHE A 111 -15.58 36.98 3.41
C PHE A 111 -15.99 35.97 4.50
N MET A 112 -15.43 34.77 4.48
CA MET A 112 -15.54 33.84 5.62
C MET A 112 -14.81 34.35 6.86
N VAL A 113 -13.79 35.19 6.68
CA VAL A 113 -12.89 35.68 7.73
C VAL A 113 -12.86 37.21 7.83
N ALA A 114 -13.40 37.95 6.84
CA ALA A 114 -13.39 39.40 6.78
C ALA A 114 -14.81 39.97 6.68
N ASP A 115 -15.04 41.11 7.36
CA ASP A 115 -16.28 41.88 7.28
C ASP A 115 -16.26 42.89 6.13
N LYS A 116 -15.07 43.29 5.69
CA LYS A 116 -14.85 44.24 4.60
C LYS A 116 -13.55 43.85 3.87
N VAL A 117 -13.56 44.04 2.55
CA VAL A 117 -12.38 43.80 1.71
C VAL A 117 -12.18 44.96 0.77
N ASP A 118 -10.97 45.50 0.75
CA ASP A 118 -10.53 46.53 -0.20
C ASP A 118 -9.52 45.90 -1.16
N VAL A 119 -9.74 45.98 -2.47
CA VAL A 119 -8.84 45.47 -3.51
C VAL A 119 -8.35 46.64 -4.35
N THR A 120 -7.10 47.01 -4.17
CA THR A 120 -6.45 48.09 -4.96
C THR A 120 -5.57 47.45 -6.01
N SER A 121 -5.76 47.80 -7.28
CA SER A 121 -5.01 47.21 -8.37
C SER A 121 -4.54 48.25 -9.39
N ARG A 122 -3.35 47.99 -9.97
CA ARG A 122 -2.78 48.77 -11.07
C ARG A 122 -2.35 47.82 -12.18
N PRO A 123 -2.82 48.02 -13.44
CA PRO A 123 -2.45 47.13 -14.53
C PRO A 123 -0.96 47.26 -14.89
N ALA A 124 -0.28 46.13 -15.17
CA ALA A 124 1.11 46.13 -15.56
C ALA A 124 1.35 46.60 -17.02
N PHE A 125 0.36 46.52 -17.87
CA PHE A 125 0.43 46.87 -19.29
C PHE A 125 -0.69 47.84 -19.68
N GLY A 126 -0.55 48.47 -20.85
CA GLY A 126 -1.56 49.38 -21.42
C GLY A 126 -1.25 50.84 -21.17
N ASP A 127 -2.05 51.74 -21.79
CA ASP A 127 -1.88 53.18 -21.72
C ASP A 127 -2.53 53.81 -20.48
N ASP A 128 -3.54 53.10 -19.89
CA ASP A 128 -4.18 53.50 -18.64
C ASP A 128 -3.30 53.11 -17.45
N ASP A 129 -2.73 54.11 -16.78
CA ASP A 129 -1.88 53.93 -15.60
C ASP A 129 -2.64 54.16 -14.28
N GLY A 130 -3.93 54.40 -14.36
CA GLY A 130 -4.80 54.64 -13.21
C GLY A 130 -4.97 53.40 -12.34
N ALA A 131 -4.56 53.51 -11.07
CA ALA A 131 -4.91 52.49 -10.09
C ALA A 131 -6.36 52.71 -9.61
N ALA A 132 -7.08 51.61 -9.34
CA ALA A 132 -8.46 51.65 -8.83
C ALA A 132 -8.62 50.78 -7.61
N THR A 133 -9.52 51.13 -6.71
CA THR A 133 -9.87 50.37 -5.52
C THR A 133 -11.31 49.90 -5.62
N TRP A 134 -11.52 48.61 -5.54
CA TRP A 134 -12.81 47.94 -5.36
C TRP A 134 -13.00 47.65 -3.88
N THR A 135 -14.18 47.98 -3.33
CA THR A 135 -14.53 47.77 -1.92
C THR A 135 -15.86 47.06 -1.81
N SER A 136 -15.94 46.06 -0.94
CA SER A 136 -17.19 45.35 -0.60
C SER A 136 -17.20 44.84 0.84
N ASP A 137 -18.39 44.69 1.40
CA ASP A 137 -18.68 43.99 2.67
C ASP A 137 -19.14 42.54 2.45
N GLY A 138 -19.19 42.07 1.21
CA GLY A 138 -19.68 40.72 0.88
C GLY A 138 -21.20 40.54 0.89
N LEU A 139 -21.98 41.60 1.13
CA LEU A 139 -23.44 41.54 1.22
C LEU A 139 -24.17 41.87 -0.11
N GLY A 140 -23.43 41.82 -1.23
CA GLY A 140 -24.00 41.93 -2.57
C GLY A 140 -23.82 43.29 -3.22
N THR A 141 -23.15 44.26 -2.57
CA THR A 141 -22.82 45.55 -3.13
C THR A 141 -21.30 45.78 -3.12
N TYR A 142 -20.85 46.58 -4.08
CA TYR A 142 -19.45 47.01 -4.15
C TYR A 142 -19.34 48.44 -4.72
N THR A 143 -18.23 49.07 -4.49
CA THR A 143 -17.86 50.36 -5.10
C THR A 143 -16.51 50.21 -5.81
N VAL A 144 -16.35 50.97 -6.92
CA VAL A 144 -15.07 51.13 -7.59
C VAL A 144 -14.74 52.60 -7.68
N ALA A 145 -13.57 52.99 -7.18
CA ALA A 145 -13.13 54.40 -7.18
C ALA A 145 -11.65 54.46 -7.58
N PRO A 146 -11.16 55.62 -8.10
CA PRO A 146 -9.74 55.82 -8.26
C PRO A 146 -8.97 55.59 -6.96
N ALA A 147 -7.83 54.90 -7.01
CA ALA A 147 -7.02 54.65 -5.84
C ALA A 147 -6.25 55.89 -5.38
N GLY A 148 -5.85 55.91 -4.10
CA GLY A 148 -4.99 56.95 -3.53
C GLY A 148 -3.50 56.79 -3.94
N ASP A 149 -2.68 57.68 -3.40
CA ASP A 149 -1.24 57.75 -3.71
C ASP A 149 -0.45 56.53 -3.23
N ASP A 150 -1.00 55.75 -2.31
CA ASP A 150 -0.39 54.55 -1.75
C ASP A 150 -0.66 53.26 -2.56
N ALA A 151 -1.27 53.40 -3.74
CA ALA A 151 -1.56 52.28 -4.63
C ALA A 151 -0.28 51.52 -5.05
N PRO A 152 -0.33 50.18 -5.28
CA PRO A 152 0.81 49.41 -5.75
C PRO A 152 1.37 49.98 -7.06
N GLN A 153 2.68 49.87 -7.25
CA GLN A 153 3.34 50.34 -8.50
C GLN A 153 2.86 49.54 -9.71
N ARG A 154 2.60 48.23 -9.53
CA ARG A 154 1.85 47.34 -10.42
C ARG A 154 1.33 46.15 -9.58
N GLY A 155 0.35 45.38 -10.10
CA GLY A 155 -0.23 44.21 -9.44
C GLY A 155 -1.43 44.55 -8.59
N THR A 156 -1.69 43.75 -7.59
CA THR A 156 -2.92 43.84 -6.79
C THR A 156 -2.61 43.74 -5.30
N ARG A 157 -3.21 44.61 -4.51
CA ARG A 157 -3.21 44.62 -3.04
C ARG A 157 -4.63 44.35 -2.53
N ILE A 158 -4.79 43.35 -1.69
CA ILE A 158 -6.03 42.95 -1.02
C ILE A 158 -5.89 43.21 0.46
N VAL A 159 -6.71 44.07 1.03
CA VAL A 159 -6.77 44.33 2.47
C VAL A 159 -8.05 43.70 3.01
N ALA A 160 -7.90 42.67 3.82
CA ALA A 160 -8.99 41.98 4.51
C ALA A 160 -9.13 42.49 5.95
N HIS A 161 -10.26 43.17 6.26
CA HIS A 161 -10.60 43.59 7.61
C HIS A 161 -11.22 42.40 8.36
N LEU A 162 -10.44 41.78 9.25
CA LEU A 162 -10.76 40.49 9.85
C LEU A 162 -11.85 40.62 10.92
N LYS A 163 -12.75 39.63 10.92
CA LYS A 163 -13.75 39.40 11.96
C LYS A 163 -13.09 39.09 13.30
N GLU A 164 -13.77 39.36 14.41
CA GLU A 164 -13.22 39.03 15.74
C GLU A 164 -12.93 37.54 15.94
N ASP A 165 -13.78 36.67 15.37
CA ASP A 165 -13.62 35.22 15.43
C ASP A 165 -12.58 34.66 14.44
N ALA A 166 -11.93 35.52 13.66
CA ALA A 166 -10.84 35.23 12.73
C ALA A 166 -9.49 35.85 13.15
N ALA A 167 -9.40 36.37 14.37
CA ALA A 167 -8.19 37.02 14.89
C ALA A 167 -6.93 36.10 14.89
N GLU A 168 -7.11 34.78 14.83
CA GLU A 168 -6.01 33.83 14.68
C GLU A 168 -5.11 34.12 13.45
N PHE A 169 -5.67 34.68 12.37
CA PHE A 169 -4.94 35.05 11.16
C PHE A 169 -4.17 36.38 11.25
N LEU A 170 -4.18 37.04 12.41
CA LEU A 170 -3.28 38.14 12.74
C LEU A 170 -1.96 37.65 13.39
N GLU A 171 -1.90 36.34 13.71
CA GLU A 171 -0.70 35.75 14.26
C GLU A 171 0.22 35.21 13.15
N LYS A 172 1.45 35.75 13.05
CA LYS A 172 2.44 35.39 12.03
C LYS A 172 2.62 33.87 11.92
N PHE A 173 2.81 33.20 13.05
CA PHE A 173 2.98 31.74 13.08
C PHE A 173 1.79 30.99 12.44
N ARG A 174 0.57 31.47 12.65
CA ARG A 174 -0.63 30.86 12.09
C ARG A 174 -0.66 30.98 10.56
N VAL A 175 -0.39 32.17 10.05
CA VAL A 175 -0.32 32.45 8.60
C VAL A 175 0.78 31.62 7.95
N GLU A 176 1.99 31.59 8.51
CA GLU A 176 3.08 30.76 8.04
C GLU A 176 2.74 29.28 8.03
N SER A 177 2.07 28.77 9.05
CA SER A 177 1.63 27.36 9.13
C SER A 177 0.68 27.01 7.98
N VAL A 178 -0.28 27.91 7.66
CA VAL A 178 -1.20 27.72 6.55
C VAL A 178 -0.47 27.74 5.20
N ILE A 179 0.51 28.65 5.03
CA ILE A 179 1.31 28.74 3.80
C ILE A 179 2.14 27.46 3.63
N ARG A 180 2.85 27.02 4.67
CA ARG A 180 3.65 25.79 4.63
C ARG A 180 2.80 24.55 4.31
N LYS A 181 1.56 24.52 4.78
CA LYS A 181 0.65 23.41 4.55
C LYS A 181 0.08 23.37 3.13
N HIS A 182 -0.34 24.52 2.59
CA HIS A 182 -1.13 24.56 1.36
C HIS A 182 -0.42 25.17 0.15
N SER A 183 0.57 26.04 0.38
CA SER A 183 1.19 26.87 -0.64
C SER A 183 2.73 26.84 -0.59
N ALA A 184 3.32 25.83 0.07
CA ALA A 184 4.77 25.71 0.23
C ALA A 184 5.53 25.67 -1.09
N PHE A 185 4.91 25.21 -2.16
CA PHE A 185 5.55 24.97 -3.45
C PHE A 185 5.11 25.93 -4.56
N VAL A 186 4.45 27.03 -4.19
CA VAL A 186 4.13 28.11 -5.13
C VAL A 186 5.44 28.64 -5.75
N PRO A 187 5.48 28.84 -7.10
CA PRO A 187 6.75 29.11 -7.81
C PRO A 187 7.34 30.50 -7.57
N PHE A 188 6.66 31.35 -6.82
CA PHE A 188 7.10 32.71 -6.48
C PHE A 188 7.35 32.84 -4.99
N PRO A 189 8.30 33.67 -4.54
CA PRO A 189 8.50 33.94 -3.13
C PRO A 189 7.22 34.45 -2.47
N VAL A 190 6.85 33.83 -1.34
CA VAL A 190 5.77 34.27 -0.45
C VAL A 190 6.42 34.78 0.82
N LEU A 191 6.34 36.08 1.08
CA LEU A 191 6.90 36.73 2.23
C LEU A 191 5.81 37.07 3.25
N VAL A 192 6.06 36.79 4.52
CA VAL A 192 5.21 37.21 5.65
C VAL A 192 6.00 38.17 6.51
N ASP A 193 5.56 39.43 6.60
CA ASP A 193 6.28 40.52 7.28
C ASP A 193 7.75 40.60 6.86
N GLY A 194 8.03 40.43 5.56
CA GLY A 194 9.35 40.52 4.95
C GLY A 194 10.20 39.25 5.00
N GLU A 195 9.73 38.17 5.63
CA GLU A 195 10.46 36.87 5.69
C GLU A 195 9.84 35.86 4.73
N GLN A 196 10.66 35.25 3.87
CA GLN A 196 10.19 34.23 2.93
C GLN A 196 9.84 32.91 3.64
N VAL A 197 8.63 32.40 3.40
CA VAL A 197 8.08 31.20 4.04
C VAL A 197 8.20 29.94 3.18
N ASN A 198 8.00 30.07 1.87
CA ASN A 198 8.06 28.97 0.91
C ASN A 198 9.48 28.82 0.33
N THR A 199 10.33 28.12 1.05
CA THR A 199 11.76 27.97 0.66
C THR A 199 12.07 26.65 -0.03
N GLN A 200 11.11 25.71 -0.09
CA GLN A 200 11.34 24.39 -0.67
C GLN A 200 10.95 24.33 -2.15
N PRO A 201 11.83 23.83 -3.03
CA PRO A 201 11.48 23.62 -4.43
C PRO A 201 10.51 22.43 -4.58
N ALA A 202 9.66 22.47 -5.59
CA ALA A 202 8.81 21.35 -5.98
C ALA A 202 9.66 20.31 -6.75
N LEU A 203 10.40 19.47 -6.02
CA LEU A 203 11.37 18.52 -6.60
C LEU A 203 10.77 17.62 -7.67
N TRP A 204 9.47 17.32 -7.60
CA TRP A 204 8.78 16.48 -8.60
C TRP A 204 8.61 17.18 -9.97
N ARG A 205 8.87 18.48 -10.05
CA ARG A 205 8.88 19.26 -11.30
C ARG A 205 10.28 19.43 -11.88
N GLU A 206 11.32 19.15 -11.11
CA GLU A 206 12.70 19.24 -11.56
C GLU A 206 13.08 18.04 -12.43
N PRO A 207 13.97 18.22 -13.42
CA PRO A 207 14.50 17.08 -14.17
C PRO A 207 15.20 16.09 -13.21
N LYS A 208 14.98 14.79 -13.39
CA LYS A 208 15.62 13.75 -12.54
C LYS A 208 17.15 13.90 -12.43
N SER A 209 17.80 14.35 -13.50
CA SER A 209 19.25 14.53 -13.55
C SER A 209 19.76 15.69 -12.71
N SER A 210 18.90 16.64 -12.34
CA SER A 210 19.26 17.81 -11.53
C SER A 210 19.03 17.62 -10.03
N VAL A 211 18.29 16.57 -9.63
CA VAL A 211 17.96 16.31 -8.22
C VAL A 211 18.93 15.30 -7.62
N THR A 212 19.61 15.70 -6.53
CA THR A 212 20.56 14.82 -5.83
C THR A 212 19.86 13.86 -4.86
N LYS A 213 20.57 12.82 -4.45
CA LYS A 213 20.07 11.87 -3.45
C LYS A 213 19.72 12.56 -2.13
N GLU A 214 20.57 13.48 -1.70
CA GLU A 214 20.39 14.24 -0.44
C GLU A 214 19.11 15.09 -0.49
N GLN A 215 18.78 15.66 -1.66
CA GLN A 215 17.54 16.41 -1.83
C GLN A 215 16.31 15.50 -1.76
N TYR A 216 16.36 14.31 -2.38
CA TYR A 216 15.28 13.32 -2.24
C TYR A 216 15.09 12.89 -0.79
N ASP A 217 16.19 12.58 -0.08
CA ASP A 217 16.15 12.13 1.31
C ASP A 217 15.59 13.23 2.24
N ALA A 218 16.06 14.47 2.07
CA ALA A 218 15.59 15.62 2.85
C ALA A 218 14.10 15.91 2.61
N PHE A 219 13.64 15.82 1.36
CA PHE A 219 12.24 16.00 1.02
C PHE A 219 11.37 14.91 1.63
N TYR A 220 11.80 13.64 1.57
CA TYR A 220 11.12 12.52 2.20
C TYR A 220 10.96 12.73 3.72
N GLN A 221 12.04 13.12 4.41
CA GLN A 221 12.03 13.37 5.85
C GLN A 221 11.09 14.53 6.21
N ALA A 222 11.08 15.59 5.42
CA ALA A 222 10.16 16.71 5.62
C ALA A 222 8.68 16.32 5.40
N LEU A 223 8.41 15.42 4.43
CA LEU A 223 7.06 14.96 4.10
C LEU A 223 6.50 13.98 5.14
N THR A 224 7.34 13.06 5.63
CA THR A 224 6.92 11.93 6.44
C THR A 224 7.22 12.10 7.93
N TYR A 225 8.08 13.04 8.29
CA TYR A 225 8.67 13.21 9.63
C TYR A 225 9.49 11.99 10.08
N ASP A 226 9.90 11.14 9.12
CA ASP A 226 10.79 10.02 9.40
C ASP A 226 12.24 10.53 9.52
N SER A 227 12.98 10.02 10.49
CA SER A 227 14.40 10.36 10.67
C SER A 227 15.32 9.59 9.74
N LYS A 228 14.85 8.51 9.13
CA LYS A 228 15.61 7.69 8.18
C LYS A 228 15.43 8.16 6.75
N ALA A 229 16.39 7.82 5.90
CA ALA A 229 16.23 7.93 4.46
C ALA A 229 15.24 6.86 3.94
N PRO A 230 14.57 7.08 2.82
CA PRO A 230 13.71 6.07 2.21
C PRO A 230 14.56 4.91 1.67
N LEU A 231 13.94 3.72 1.60
CA LEU A 231 14.57 2.57 0.95
C LEU A 231 14.77 2.83 -0.54
N ASP A 232 13.80 3.42 -1.21
CA ASP A 232 13.90 3.77 -2.63
C ASP A 232 12.98 4.95 -3.00
N VAL A 233 13.21 5.51 -4.21
CA VAL A 233 12.48 6.65 -4.74
C VAL A 233 12.09 6.42 -6.20
N LEU A 234 10.84 6.79 -6.53
CA LEU A 234 10.32 6.83 -7.89
C LEU A 234 9.99 8.29 -8.24
N HIS A 235 10.74 8.86 -9.17
CA HIS A 235 10.44 10.17 -9.73
C HIS A 235 9.79 9.96 -11.11
N ILE A 236 8.53 10.35 -11.27
CA ILE A 236 7.67 10.08 -12.42
C ILE A 236 7.29 11.41 -13.07
N SER A 237 7.47 11.51 -14.38
CA SER A 237 6.95 12.60 -15.20
C SER A 237 6.24 12.00 -16.41
N VAL A 238 4.99 12.39 -16.64
CA VAL A 238 4.11 11.84 -17.69
C VAL A 238 3.40 12.99 -18.39
N ASP A 239 3.49 13.01 -19.73
CA ASP A 239 2.86 14.05 -20.55
C ASP A 239 1.52 13.60 -21.16
N ALA A 240 1.31 12.28 -21.33
CA ALA A 240 0.10 11.72 -21.93
C ALA A 240 -0.23 10.33 -21.34
N PRO A 241 -1.50 9.92 -21.27
CA PRO A 241 -2.76 10.59 -21.67
C PRO A 241 -3.28 11.62 -20.65
N VAL A 242 -2.66 11.75 -19.48
CA VAL A 242 -2.88 12.75 -18.44
C VAL A 242 -1.52 13.27 -18.04
N GLN A 243 -1.38 14.59 -18.02
CA GLN A 243 -0.13 15.22 -17.61
C GLN A 243 -0.05 15.26 -16.09
N PHE A 244 0.99 14.63 -15.53
CA PHE A 244 1.28 14.72 -14.09
C PHE A 244 2.75 14.43 -13.79
N ASN A 245 3.20 14.96 -12.65
CA ASN A 245 4.47 14.65 -12.05
C ASN A 245 4.24 14.01 -10.68
N ALA A 246 5.07 13.04 -10.31
CA ALA A 246 4.98 12.42 -9.00
C ALA A 246 6.37 12.11 -8.45
N LEU A 247 6.49 12.25 -7.14
CA LEU A 247 7.66 11.84 -6.38
C LEU A 247 7.18 10.89 -5.29
N LEU A 248 7.45 9.60 -5.49
CA LEU A 248 6.98 8.52 -4.63
C LEU A 248 8.16 7.87 -3.93
N TYR A 249 7.98 7.53 -2.67
CA TYR A 249 8.99 6.92 -1.82
C TYR A 249 8.53 5.58 -1.29
N ILE A 250 9.47 4.64 -1.23
CA ILE A 250 9.32 3.38 -0.50
C ILE A 250 10.03 3.57 0.85
N PRO A 251 9.33 3.62 1.98
CA PRO A 251 9.94 3.80 3.30
C PRO A 251 10.85 2.62 3.71
N ASP A 252 11.90 2.91 4.50
CA ASP A 252 12.73 1.90 5.18
C ASP A 252 12.18 1.59 6.57
N VAL A 253 10.85 1.55 6.69
CA VAL A 253 10.14 1.26 7.94
C VAL A 253 8.90 0.42 7.62
N ARG A 254 8.68 -0.60 8.44
CA ARG A 254 7.45 -1.41 8.34
C ARG A 254 6.25 -0.59 8.80
N GLN A 255 5.23 -0.52 7.96
CA GLN A 255 3.96 0.13 8.31
C GLN A 255 2.97 -0.89 8.87
N ASP A 256 2.30 -0.54 9.97
CA ASP A 256 1.21 -1.32 10.53
C ASP A 256 -0.14 -0.81 10.02
N LEU A 257 -0.53 -1.23 8.83
CA LEU A 257 -1.83 -0.88 8.24
C LEU A 257 -3.03 -1.63 8.88
N PHE A 258 -2.77 -2.59 9.74
CA PHE A 258 -3.81 -3.34 10.46
C PHE A 258 -4.05 -2.82 11.88
N GLY A 259 -3.23 -1.86 12.35
CA GLY A 259 -3.29 -1.24 13.66
C GLY A 259 -3.56 0.27 13.59
N LEU A 260 -2.72 1.04 14.31
CA LEU A 260 -2.85 2.50 14.46
C LEU A 260 -2.70 3.27 13.14
N ASP A 261 -2.00 2.70 12.14
CA ASP A 261 -1.70 3.36 10.86
C ASP A 261 -2.75 3.11 9.78
N ARG A 262 -3.85 2.44 10.08
CA ARG A 262 -4.88 2.05 9.10
C ARG A 262 -5.41 3.21 8.25
N ASP A 263 -5.46 4.41 8.80
CA ASP A 263 -5.97 5.60 8.13
C ASP A 263 -4.87 6.56 7.63
N PHE A 264 -3.59 6.22 7.83
CA PHE A 264 -2.45 7.07 7.53
C PHE A 264 -1.75 6.76 6.19
N TRP A 265 -2.50 6.26 5.19
CA TRP A 265 -1.97 5.99 3.87
C TRP A 265 -2.64 6.85 2.78
N GLY A 266 -2.00 6.92 1.63
CA GLY A 266 -2.41 7.74 0.50
C GLY A 266 -1.31 8.73 0.11
N LEU A 267 -1.46 9.37 -1.06
CA LEU A 267 -0.52 10.33 -1.60
C LEU A 267 -1.10 11.74 -1.53
N ASP A 268 -0.24 12.73 -1.33
CA ASP A 268 -0.65 14.13 -1.35
C ASP A 268 -0.91 14.57 -2.79
N LEU A 269 -2.14 15.03 -3.05
CA LEU A 269 -2.58 15.49 -4.35
C LEU A 269 -2.42 16.99 -4.47
N TYR A 270 -1.64 17.41 -5.44
CA TYR A 270 -1.44 18.80 -5.82
C TYR A 270 -2.07 19.07 -7.19
N ALA A 271 -2.51 20.28 -7.39
CA ALA A 271 -2.85 20.84 -8.70
C ALA A 271 -2.03 22.11 -8.91
N SER A 272 -1.17 22.11 -9.93
CA SER A 272 -0.25 23.22 -10.20
C SER A 272 0.50 23.68 -8.94
N ARG A 273 1.09 22.73 -8.20
CA ARG A 273 1.88 22.94 -6.95
C ARG A 273 1.09 23.40 -5.73
N VAL A 274 -0.23 23.48 -5.79
CA VAL A 274 -1.10 23.79 -4.66
C VAL A 274 -1.72 22.53 -4.10
N LEU A 275 -1.61 22.29 -2.79
CA LEU A 275 -2.18 21.12 -2.14
C LEU A 275 -3.71 21.16 -2.22
N ILE A 276 -4.29 20.13 -2.84
CA ILE A 276 -5.73 19.96 -2.98
C ILE A 276 -6.24 19.01 -1.89
N GLN A 277 -5.59 17.86 -1.75
CA GLN A 277 -5.99 16.86 -0.78
C GLN A 277 -4.78 16.15 -0.20
N HIS A 278 -4.72 16.11 1.12
CA HIS A 278 -3.73 15.35 1.86
C HIS A 278 -4.14 13.88 1.92
N ARG A 279 -3.19 12.96 1.65
CA ARG A 279 -3.40 11.50 1.71
C ARG A 279 -4.60 11.02 0.87
N ASN A 280 -4.64 11.41 -0.39
CA ASN A 280 -5.67 10.91 -1.31
C ASN A 280 -5.47 9.41 -1.56
N LYS A 281 -6.49 8.60 -1.19
CA LYS A 281 -6.49 7.13 -1.32
C LYS A 281 -6.89 6.65 -2.72
N GLU A 282 -7.43 7.51 -3.58
CA GLU A 282 -7.81 7.14 -4.95
C GLU A 282 -6.61 7.04 -5.89
N LEU A 283 -5.48 7.67 -5.52
CA LEU A 283 -4.26 7.68 -6.32
C LEU A 283 -3.51 6.35 -6.33
N ILE A 284 -3.72 5.50 -5.34
CA ILE A 284 -3.08 4.19 -5.23
C ILE A 284 -4.05 3.18 -4.63
N PRO A 285 -3.96 1.88 -5.00
CA PRO A 285 -4.70 0.82 -4.32
C PRO A 285 -4.11 0.54 -2.92
N ASP A 286 -4.88 -0.15 -2.08
CA ASP A 286 -4.50 -0.53 -0.72
C ASP A 286 -3.22 -1.35 -0.62
N TRP A 287 -2.95 -2.21 -1.60
CA TRP A 287 -1.72 -3.00 -1.65
C TRP A 287 -0.45 -2.18 -1.97
N LEU A 288 -0.59 -0.91 -2.41
CA LEU A 288 0.48 0.08 -2.52
C LEU A 288 0.48 1.11 -1.37
N ALA A 289 -0.29 0.88 -0.32
CA ALA A 289 -0.42 1.80 0.81
C ALA A 289 0.89 2.13 1.54
N PHE A 290 1.94 1.34 1.32
CA PHE A 290 3.29 1.65 1.81
C PHE A 290 3.93 2.86 1.11
N LEU A 291 3.47 3.22 -0.10
CA LEU A 291 4.01 4.39 -0.80
C LEU A 291 3.66 5.69 -0.07
N LYS A 292 4.66 6.57 0.02
CA LYS A 292 4.52 7.94 0.47
C LYS A 292 4.92 8.87 -0.66
N GLY A 293 4.38 10.08 -0.69
CA GLY A 293 4.79 11.00 -1.73
C GLY A 293 3.71 11.94 -2.19
N VAL A 294 4.01 12.60 -3.30
CA VAL A 294 3.19 13.65 -3.90
C VAL A 294 2.88 13.33 -5.34
N VAL A 295 1.70 13.74 -5.78
CA VAL A 295 1.25 13.72 -7.18
C VAL A 295 0.76 15.11 -7.52
N ASP A 296 1.24 15.69 -8.62
CA ASP A 296 0.89 17.02 -9.07
C ASP A 296 0.44 16.98 -10.53
N THR A 297 -0.79 17.41 -10.81
CA THR A 297 -1.38 17.41 -12.14
C THR A 297 -2.02 18.74 -12.46
N GLU A 298 -1.99 19.11 -13.74
CA GLU A 298 -2.66 20.30 -14.28
C GLU A 298 -4.03 19.97 -14.89
N ASP A 299 -4.27 18.67 -15.18
CA ASP A 299 -5.47 18.21 -15.90
C ASP A 299 -6.67 17.97 -14.99
N LEU A 300 -6.55 18.17 -13.67
CA LEU A 300 -7.63 17.88 -12.74
C LEU A 300 -8.77 18.88 -12.94
N PRO A 301 -10.00 18.45 -13.29
CA PRO A 301 -11.17 19.29 -13.29
C PRO A 301 -11.55 19.58 -11.82
N LEU A 302 -11.10 20.72 -11.31
CA LEU A 302 -11.39 21.14 -9.95
C LEU A 302 -12.84 21.63 -9.89
N ASN A 303 -13.68 21.02 -9.05
CA ASN A 303 -14.98 21.53 -8.69
C ASN A 303 -14.84 22.80 -7.82
N ILE A 304 -15.91 23.60 -7.73
CA ILE A 304 -15.92 24.86 -6.97
C ILE A 304 -15.46 24.68 -5.53
N SER A 305 -15.81 23.55 -4.89
CA SER A 305 -15.39 23.23 -3.51
C SER A 305 -14.01 22.58 -3.39
N ARG A 306 -13.41 22.11 -4.49
CA ARG A 306 -12.17 21.30 -4.51
C ARG A 306 -12.18 20.08 -3.58
N GLU A 307 -13.30 19.78 -2.94
CA GLU A 307 -13.45 18.74 -1.91
C GLU A 307 -14.06 17.43 -2.44
N THR A 308 -14.80 17.47 -3.56
CA THR A 308 -15.45 16.30 -4.15
C THR A 308 -14.75 15.89 -5.45
N LEU A 309 -13.77 15.01 -5.31
CA LEU A 309 -13.04 14.41 -6.44
C LEU A 309 -13.57 13.03 -6.83
N GLN A 310 -14.66 12.57 -6.19
CA GLN A 310 -15.20 11.23 -6.37
C GLN A 310 -15.45 10.89 -7.85
N GLU A 311 -14.98 9.72 -8.28
CA GLU A 311 -15.09 9.15 -9.63
C GLU A 311 -14.42 9.94 -10.78
N ASN A 312 -13.33 10.63 -10.51
CA ASN A 312 -12.63 11.38 -11.52
C ASN A 312 -11.84 10.46 -12.48
N VAL A 313 -12.14 10.55 -13.78
CA VAL A 313 -11.44 9.80 -14.84
C VAL A 313 -9.95 10.12 -14.86
N VAL A 314 -9.55 11.34 -14.53
CA VAL A 314 -8.15 11.78 -14.46
C VAL A 314 -7.44 11.02 -13.34
N LEU A 315 -8.02 10.99 -12.13
CA LEU A 315 -7.43 10.26 -10.98
C LEU A 315 -7.29 8.77 -11.28
N ARG A 316 -8.28 8.15 -11.92
CA ARG A 316 -8.18 6.73 -12.33
C ARG A 316 -7.03 6.46 -13.31
N LYS A 317 -6.81 7.36 -14.29
CA LYS A 317 -5.68 7.24 -15.23
C LYS A 317 -4.34 7.44 -14.54
N ILE A 318 -4.24 8.38 -13.60
CA ILE A 318 -3.05 8.60 -12.77
C ILE A 318 -2.78 7.34 -11.93
N ASN A 319 -3.79 6.81 -11.24
CA ASN A 319 -3.70 5.58 -10.45
C ASN A 319 -3.15 4.41 -11.29
N GLN A 320 -3.75 4.13 -12.45
CA GLN A 320 -3.29 3.06 -13.36
C GLN A 320 -1.84 3.26 -13.81
N THR A 321 -1.44 4.51 -14.05
CA THR A 321 -0.07 4.83 -14.45
C THR A 321 0.90 4.64 -13.27
N ILE A 322 0.54 5.05 -12.06
CA ILE A 322 1.33 4.83 -10.84
C ILE A 322 1.52 3.33 -10.61
N ILE A 323 0.46 2.52 -10.69
CA ILE A 323 0.54 1.05 -10.57
C ILE A 323 1.56 0.51 -11.57
N LYS A 324 1.40 0.85 -12.86
CA LYS A 324 2.30 0.38 -13.92
C LYS A 324 3.76 0.78 -13.68
N GLN A 325 4.01 2.01 -13.29
CA GLN A 325 5.36 2.53 -13.02
C GLN A 325 5.98 1.88 -11.79
N THR A 326 5.20 1.71 -10.72
CA THR A 326 5.64 1.05 -9.49
C THR A 326 6.00 -0.42 -9.74
N LEU A 327 5.14 -1.17 -10.43
CA LEU A 327 5.45 -2.56 -10.78
C LEU A 327 6.72 -2.65 -11.65
N SER A 328 6.86 -1.77 -12.67
CA SER A 328 8.06 -1.74 -13.51
C SER A 328 9.33 -1.37 -12.73
N HIS A 329 9.20 -0.51 -11.72
CA HIS A 329 10.31 -0.17 -10.83
C HIS A 329 10.71 -1.37 -9.96
N LEU A 330 9.73 -2.05 -9.34
CA LEU A 330 9.99 -3.23 -8.51
C LEU A 330 10.57 -4.40 -9.32
N GLU A 331 10.12 -4.62 -10.56
CA GLU A 331 10.70 -5.60 -11.49
C GLU A 331 12.19 -5.30 -11.77
N LYS A 332 12.52 -4.03 -12.05
CA LYS A 332 13.90 -3.60 -12.25
C LYS A 332 14.74 -3.75 -10.99
N LEU A 333 14.17 -3.41 -9.84
CA LEU A 333 14.84 -3.55 -8.54
C LEU A 333 15.13 -5.03 -8.26
N ALA A 334 14.15 -5.91 -8.42
CA ALA A 334 14.30 -7.35 -8.22
C ALA A 334 15.37 -7.97 -9.12
N ALA A 335 15.49 -7.46 -10.37
CA ALA A 335 16.47 -7.97 -11.33
C ALA A 335 17.90 -7.42 -11.13
N LYS A 336 18.05 -6.19 -10.61
CA LYS A 336 19.34 -5.51 -10.52
C LYS A 336 19.97 -5.51 -9.14
N ASP A 337 19.14 -5.53 -8.10
CA ASP A 337 19.57 -5.44 -6.70
C ASP A 337 18.67 -6.34 -5.83
N ALA A 338 19.00 -7.63 -5.83
CA ALA A 338 18.25 -8.65 -5.12
C ALA A 338 18.23 -8.41 -3.59
N GLU A 339 19.31 -7.84 -3.03
CA GLU A 339 19.40 -7.57 -1.58
C GLU A 339 18.44 -6.45 -1.19
N LYS A 340 18.41 -5.37 -1.95
CA LYS A 340 17.49 -4.26 -1.73
C LYS A 340 16.04 -4.68 -1.95
N TYR A 341 15.79 -5.54 -2.95
CA TYR A 341 14.45 -6.11 -3.17
C TYR A 341 14.03 -7.01 -2.00
N ALA A 342 14.95 -7.82 -1.45
CA ALA A 342 14.67 -8.62 -0.27
C ALA A 342 14.37 -7.75 0.97
N ALA A 343 15.06 -6.62 1.14
CA ALA A 343 14.74 -5.64 2.18
C ALA A 343 13.34 -5.05 1.98
N PHE A 344 12.99 -4.64 0.75
CA PHE A 344 11.63 -4.23 0.40
C PHE A 344 10.59 -5.30 0.77
N TRP A 345 10.84 -6.55 0.39
CA TRP A 345 9.91 -7.64 0.65
C TRP A 345 9.68 -7.91 2.15
N ARG A 346 10.76 -7.88 2.96
CA ARG A 346 10.64 -8.05 4.43
C ARG A 346 9.81 -6.96 5.09
N LEU A 347 9.88 -5.73 4.59
CA LEU A 347 9.15 -4.59 5.14
C LEU A 347 7.72 -4.52 4.63
N HIS A 348 7.51 -4.70 3.33
CA HIS A 348 6.26 -4.38 2.65
C HIS A 348 5.56 -5.57 1.99
N GLY A 349 6.19 -6.75 1.97
CA GLY A 349 5.66 -7.95 1.31
C GLY A 349 4.26 -8.33 1.79
N ARG A 350 3.99 -8.17 3.09
CA ARG A 350 2.67 -8.47 3.66
C ARG A 350 1.55 -7.61 3.05
N ILE A 351 1.80 -6.32 2.88
CA ILE A 351 0.85 -5.39 2.26
C ILE A 351 0.78 -5.67 0.75
N PHE A 352 1.94 -5.86 0.12
CA PHE A 352 2.03 -6.15 -1.30
C PHE A 352 1.26 -7.42 -1.70
N LYS A 353 1.17 -8.42 -0.83
CA LYS A 353 0.38 -9.64 -1.03
C LYS A 353 -1.12 -9.38 -1.24
N LEU A 354 -1.67 -8.27 -0.71
CA LEU A 354 -3.07 -7.87 -0.95
C LEU A 354 -3.36 -7.61 -2.43
N SER A 355 -2.32 -7.45 -3.26
CA SER A 355 -2.42 -7.31 -4.72
C SER A 355 -3.00 -8.53 -5.43
N TYR A 356 -3.22 -9.67 -4.76
CA TYR A 356 -3.83 -10.87 -5.34
C TYR A 356 -5.20 -10.60 -5.98
N GLN A 357 -5.86 -9.51 -5.59
CA GLN A 357 -7.15 -9.05 -6.16
C GLN A 357 -6.99 -8.25 -7.47
N ASP A 358 -5.77 -7.82 -7.82
CA ASP A 358 -5.50 -7.09 -9.06
C ASP A 358 -5.31 -8.07 -10.23
N PHE A 359 -6.42 -8.53 -10.79
CA PHE A 359 -6.44 -9.49 -11.89
C PHE A 359 -5.77 -8.96 -13.17
N ALA A 360 -5.76 -7.64 -13.38
CA ALA A 360 -5.14 -7.03 -14.56
C ALA A 360 -3.60 -7.14 -14.55
N ASN A 361 -2.98 -7.12 -13.39
CA ASN A 361 -1.53 -7.18 -13.20
C ASN A 361 -1.04 -8.52 -12.61
N ARG A 362 -1.91 -9.54 -12.55
CA ARG A 362 -1.67 -10.81 -11.85
C ARG A 362 -0.32 -11.46 -12.19
N GLU A 363 0.03 -11.57 -13.46
CA GLU A 363 1.27 -12.22 -13.89
C GLU A 363 2.51 -11.45 -13.44
N ARG A 364 2.48 -10.13 -13.53
CA ARG A 364 3.57 -9.26 -13.06
C ARG A 364 3.74 -9.35 -11.54
N ILE A 365 2.61 -9.32 -10.82
CA ILE A 365 2.59 -9.44 -9.36
C ILE A 365 3.15 -10.79 -8.94
N ALA A 366 2.73 -11.90 -9.58
CA ALA A 366 3.23 -13.24 -9.28
C ALA A 366 4.76 -13.34 -9.42
N GLY A 367 5.35 -12.74 -10.45
CA GLY A 367 6.82 -12.67 -10.61
C GLY A 367 7.55 -11.88 -9.52
N LEU A 368 6.83 -11.00 -8.83
CA LEU A 368 7.37 -10.19 -7.74
C LEU A 368 7.22 -10.83 -6.35
N LEU A 369 6.39 -11.86 -6.20
CA LEU A 369 6.23 -12.56 -4.92
C LEU A 369 7.53 -13.28 -4.51
N ARG A 370 7.76 -13.35 -3.21
CA ARG A 370 8.90 -14.06 -2.61
C ARG A 370 8.42 -14.94 -1.47
N PHE A 371 9.03 -16.13 -1.38
CA PHE A 371 8.67 -17.16 -0.41
C PHE A 371 9.91 -17.79 0.20
N ASN A 372 9.80 -18.24 1.44
CA ASN A 372 10.68 -19.26 1.95
C ASN A 372 10.32 -20.61 1.34
N THR A 373 11.27 -21.53 1.26
CA THR A 373 11.03 -22.85 0.67
C THR A 373 11.76 -23.95 1.42
N SER A 374 11.36 -25.19 1.15
CA SER A 374 12.04 -26.38 1.71
C SER A 374 13.44 -26.60 1.16
N ALA A 375 13.76 -26.05 -0.01
CA ALA A 375 15.05 -26.24 -0.68
C ALA A 375 16.15 -25.28 -0.19
N LEU A 376 15.79 -24.19 0.45
CA LEU A 376 16.72 -23.19 0.96
C LEU A 376 17.04 -23.48 2.44
N ASP A 377 18.33 -23.66 2.78
CA ASP A 377 18.72 -23.96 4.16
C ASP A 377 18.70 -22.75 5.07
N ASP A 378 19.04 -21.58 4.54
CA ASP A 378 18.93 -20.31 5.26
C ASP A 378 17.46 -19.93 5.45
N GLY A 379 17.05 -19.75 6.70
CA GLY A 379 15.68 -19.36 7.07
C GLY A 379 15.26 -17.99 6.58
N GLU A 380 16.22 -17.09 6.33
CA GLU A 380 16.00 -15.74 5.82
C GLU A 380 16.03 -15.67 4.28
N ALA A 381 16.46 -16.73 3.62
CA ALA A 381 16.54 -16.78 2.17
C ALA A 381 15.14 -16.82 1.54
N LEU A 382 14.98 -16.04 0.49
CA LEU A 382 13.73 -15.89 -0.24
C LEU A 382 13.92 -16.40 -1.68
N SER A 383 12.90 -17.03 -2.21
CA SER A 383 12.83 -17.51 -3.60
C SER A 383 11.67 -16.86 -4.34
N SER A 384 11.90 -16.50 -5.58
CA SER A 384 10.85 -16.18 -6.53
C SER A 384 10.21 -17.46 -7.11
N LEU A 385 9.05 -17.32 -7.74
CA LEU A 385 8.42 -18.44 -8.45
C LEU A 385 9.27 -18.91 -9.64
N ASP A 386 9.98 -18.01 -10.32
CA ASP A 386 10.87 -18.36 -11.43
C ASP A 386 12.09 -19.18 -10.96
N GLU A 387 12.68 -18.82 -9.83
CA GLU A 387 13.76 -19.60 -9.22
C GLU A 387 13.28 -20.98 -8.77
N TYR A 388 12.09 -21.08 -8.17
CA TYR A 388 11.45 -22.36 -7.86
C TYR A 388 11.32 -23.23 -9.11
N MET A 389 10.74 -22.67 -10.20
CA MET A 389 10.60 -23.38 -11.48
C MET A 389 11.94 -23.87 -12.04
N SER A 390 13.01 -23.08 -11.88
CA SER A 390 14.36 -23.45 -12.37
C SER A 390 14.98 -24.62 -11.62
N ARG A 391 14.58 -24.86 -10.37
CA ARG A 391 15.06 -25.97 -9.53
C ARG A 391 14.17 -27.21 -9.59
N ALA A 392 12.96 -27.07 -10.12
CA ALA A 392 11.98 -28.15 -10.16
C ALA A 392 12.42 -29.28 -11.09
N PRO A 393 12.13 -30.55 -10.75
CA PRO A 393 12.43 -31.68 -11.60
C PRO A 393 11.63 -31.63 -12.91
N GLU A 394 12.19 -32.27 -13.95
CA GLU A 394 11.53 -32.35 -15.27
C GLU A 394 10.13 -32.96 -15.14
N GLY A 395 9.16 -32.35 -15.82
CA GLY A 395 7.76 -32.77 -15.80
C GLY A 395 6.91 -32.17 -14.69
N GLN A 396 7.48 -31.49 -13.71
CA GLN A 396 6.71 -30.78 -12.69
C GLN A 396 6.05 -29.53 -13.28
N LYS A 397 4.75 -29.36 -12.99
CA LYS A 397 3.93 -28.18 -13.40
C LYS A 397 3.09 -27.65 -12.25
N THR A 398 3.53 -27.88 -11.01
CA THR A 398 2.83 -27.49 -9.81
C THR A 398 3.76 -26.79 -8.83
N PHE A 399 3.35 -25.62 -8.36
CA PHE A 399 3.91 -25.01 -7.16
C PHE A 399 3.25 -25.65 -5.95
N TRP A 400 4.02 -26.45 -5.22
CA TRP A 400 3.56 -27.05 -4.00
C TRP A 400 3.77 -26.11 -2.83
N TYR A 401 2.80 -26.00 -1.93
CA TYR A 401 2.91 -25.15 -0.75
C TYR A 401 2.36 -25.82 0.51
N VAL A 402 2.83 -25.35 1.65
CA VAL A 402 2.32 -25.70 2.99
C VAL A 402 2.21 -24.43 3.83
N SER A 403 1.08 -24.30 4.54
CA SER A 403 0.87 -23.23 5.50
C SER A 403 1.28 -23.68 6.89
N ALA A 404 2.11 -22.89 7.56
CA ALA A 404 2.58 -23.16 8.91
C ALA A 404 2.89 -21.85 9.66
N PRO A 405 2.89 -21.83 11.00
CA PRO A 405 3.17 -20.60 11.76
C PRO A 405 4.61 -20.10 11.60
N ASN A 406 5.54 -20.97 11.27
CA ASN A 406 6.95 -20.65 11.04
C ASN A 406 7.65 -21.79 10.26
N ARG A 407 8.92 -21.57 9.92
CA ARG A 407 9.73 -22.51 9.16
C ARG A 407 9.93 -23.86 9.85
N GLU A 408 10.12 -23.86 11.16
CA GLU A 408 10.37 -25.09 11.91
C GLU A 408 9.12 -25.98 11.89
N ALA A 409 7.94 -25.40 12.12
CA ALA A 409 6.68 -26.09 12.01
C ALA A 409 6.44 -26.64 10.59
N ALA A 410 6.76 -25.86 9.55
CA ALA A 410 6.65 -26.30 8.16
C ALA A 410 7.56 -27.51 7.87
N ARG A 411 8.80 -27.48 8.34
CA ARG A 411 9.77 -28.60 8.17
C ARG A 411 9.39 -29.87 8.90
N LEU A 412 8.69 -29.75 10.01
CA LEU A 412 8.22 -30.88 10.82
C LEU A 412 6.84 -31.40 10.39
N SER A 413 6.23 -30.81 9.36
CA SER A 413 4.93 -31.26 8.86
C SER A 413 5.00 -32.65 8.27
N PRO A 414 4.16 -33.62 8.72
CA PRO A 414 4.08 -34.95 8.13
C PRO A 414 3.73 -34.93 6.64
N HIS A 415 3.01 -33.93 6.19
CA HIS A 415 2.64 -33.74 4.79
C HIS A 415 3.87 -33.48 3.89
N LEU A 416 4.97 -32.97 4.45
CA LEU A 416 6.20 -32.66 3.71
C LEU A 416 7.05 -33.89 3.42
N GLU A 417 6.92 -34.98 4.17
CA GLU A 417 7.82 -36.14 4.16
C GLU A 417 8.01 -36.74 2.76
N ARG A 418 6.90 -36.99 2.05
CA ARG A 418 6.92 -37.54 0.69
C ARG A 418 7.61 -36.60 -0.32
N PHE A 419 7.38 -35.31 -0.20
CA PHE A 419 8.00 -34.30 -1.05
C PHE A 419 9.51 -34.22 -0.82
N THR A 420 9.93 -34.23 0.44
CA THR A 420 11.33 -34.24 0.83
C THR A 420 12.06 -35.49 0.28
N ARG A 421 11.44 -36.67 0.40
CA ARG A 421 11.99 -37.91 -0.12
C ARG A 421 12.17 -37.91 -1.63
N LYS A 422 11.24 -37.32 -2.36
CA LYS A 422 11.32 -37.18 -3.81
C LYS A 422 12.09 -35.94 -4.27
N GLY A 423 12.60 -35.14 -3.35
CA GLY A 423 13.36 -33.94 -3.66
C GLY A 423 12.56 -32.83 -4.31
N ILE A 424 11.26 -32.83 -4.09
CA ILE A 424 10.36 -31.80 -4.61
C ILE A 424 10.33 -30.64 -3.64
N GLU A 425 10.62 -29.45 -4.14
CA GLU A 425 10.59 -28.20 -3.37
C GLU A 425 9.16 -27.83 -3.00
N VAL A 426 8.97 -27.26 -1.79
CA VAL A 426 7.67 -26.81 -1.28
C VAL A 426 7.83 -25.39 -0.75
N LEU A 427 6.91 -24.50 -1.15
CA LEU A 427 6.80 -23.13 -0.65
C LEU A 427 6.27 -23.15 0.78
N PHE A 428 6.83 -22.36 1.66
CA PHE A 428 6.38 -22.17 3.03
C PHE A 428 5.60 -20.88 3.18
N LEU A 429 4.37 -20.97 3.62
CA LEU A 429 3.44 -19.86 3.80
C LEU A 429 3.24 -19.62 5.30
N TYR A 430 3.54 -18.40 5.77
CA TYR A 430 3.51 -18.10 7.20
C TYR A 430 2.38 -17.15 7.59
N GLU A 431 1.70 -16.55 6.61
CA GLU A 431 0.65 -15.58 6.87
C GLU A 431 -0.72 -16.08 6.38
N PRO A 432 -1.81 -15.81 7.11
CA PRO A 432 -3.15 -16.23 6.70
C PRO A 432 -3.56 -15.73 5.31
N VAL A 433 -3.03 -14.57 4.88
CA VAL A 433 -3.30 -14.01 3.55
C VAL A 433 -2.70 -14.85 2.41
N ASP A 434 -1.67 -15.65 2.69
CA ASP A 434 -0.95 -16.42 1.67
C ASP A 434 -1.84 -17.45 0.97
N GLU A 435 -2.78 -18.07 1.70
CA GLU A 435 -3.75 -19.00 1.10
C GLU A 435 -4.62 -18.29 0.06
N PHE A 436 -5.10 -17.07 0.37
CA PHE A 436 -5.86 -16.27 -0.59
C PHE A 436 -5.01 -15.84 -1.79
N VAL A 437 -3.72 -15.59 -1.56
CA VAL A 437 -2.78 -15.29 -2.66
C VAL A 437 -2.67 -16.48 -3.60
N MET A 438 -2.49 -17.71 -3.08
CA MET A 438 -2.39 -18.93 -3.88
C MET A 438 -3.68 -19.18 -4.66
N GLU A 439 -4.84 -19.07 -4.01
CA GLU A 439 -6.15 -19.25 -4.62
C GLU A 439 -6.43 -18.15 -5.67
N GLY A 440 -6.21 -16.88 -5.31
CA GLY A 440 -6.44 -15.73 -6.20
C GLY A 440 -5.51 -15.71 -7.41
N MET A 441 -4.26 -16.14 -7.25
CA MET A 441 -3.31 -16.29 -8.35
C MET A 441 -3.70 -17.44 -9.29
N GLY A 442 -4.19 -18.56 -8.75
CA GLY A 442 -4.61 -19.74 -9.48
C GLY A 442 -3.52 -20.38 -10.32
N LYS A 443 -2.86 -19.59 -11.17
CA LYS A 443 -1.75 -20.00 -12.05
C LYS A 443 -0.70 -18.89 -12.15
N TYR A 444 0.57 -19.31 -12.31
CA TYR A 444 1.62 -18.46 -12.82
C TYR A 444 2.30 -19.14 -14.00
N LYS A 445 2.30 -18.46 -15.16
CA LYS A 445 2.62 -19.11 -16.44
C LYS A 445 1.72 -20.37 -16.61
N ASP A 446 2.28 -21.53 -16.85
CA ASP A 446 1.52 -22.80 -17.02
C ASP A 446 1.45 -23.64 -15.74
N TRP A 447 1.87 -23.11 -14.58
CA TRP A 447 1.97 -23.84 -13.33
C TRP A 447 0.81 -23.49 -12.38
N GLU A 448 0.22 -24.52 -11.76
CA GLU A 448 -0.85 -24.40 -10.79
C GLU A 448 -0.29 -24.37 -9.35
N PHE A 449 -0.99 -23.71 -8.43
CA PHE A 449 -0.68 -23.76 -7.01
C PHE A 449 -1.51 -24.84 -6.33
N LYS A 450 -0.85 -25.74 -5.56
CA LYS A 450 -1.53 -26.81 -4.81
C LYS A 450 -0.92 -26.97 -3.43
N ALA A 451 -1.78 -27.10 -2.42
CA ALA A 451 -1.35 -27.45 -1.08
C ALA A 451 -0.88 -28.92 -1.03
N ILE A 452 0.21 -29.18 -0.31
CA ILE A 452 0.71 -30.56 -0.12
C ILE A 452 -0.27 -31.42 0.69
N GLU A 453 -1.09 -30.82 1.56
CA GLU A 453 -2.16 -31.48 2.30
C GLU A 453 -3.18 -32.14 1.37
N ASN A 454 -3.41 -31.53 0.19
CA ASN A 454 -4.39 -31.95 -0.79
C ASN A 454 -3.76 -32.71 -1.99
N ALA A 455 -2.49 -33.09 -1.88
CA ALA A 455 -1.83 -33.87 -2.94
C ALA A 455 -2.52 -35.23 -3.10
N ALA A 456 -2.87 -35.57 -4.33
CA ALA A 456 -3.40 -36.91 -4.65
C ALA A 456 -2.31 -37.98 -4.41
N ASP A 457 -2.76 -39.21 -4.14
CA ASP A 457 -1.83 -40.30 -3.79
C ASP A 457 -0.81 -40.59 -4.91
N ASP A 458 -1.21 -40.41 -6.16
CA ASP A 458 -0.38 -40.61 -7.37
C ASP A 458 0.37 -39.35 -7.85
N ALA A 459 0.14 -38.20 -7.20
CA ALA A 459 0.65 -36.89 -7.67
C ALA A 459 2.19 -36.84 -7.83
N LEU A 460 2.91 -37.67 -7.09
CA LEU A 460 4.37 -37.72 -7.06
C LEU A 460 4.96 -39.04 -7.63
N ASP A 461 4.16 -39.92 -8.18
CA ASP A 461 4.61 -41.25 -8.64
C ASP A 461 5.57 -41.17 -9.84
N ALA A 462 5.42 -40.12 -10.64
CA ALA A 462 6.31 -39.88 -11.78
C ALA A 462 7.75 -39.47 -11.38
N PHE A 463 7.97 -39.10 -10.11
CA PHE A 463 9.28 -38.62 -9.64
C PHE A 463 10.01 -39.70 -8.84
N ALA A 464 11.31 -39.93 -9.13
CA ALA A 464 12.15 -40.86 -8.42
C ALA A 464 12.49 -40.39 -7.00
N ASP A 465 12.68 -41.32 -6.09
CA ASP A 465 13.20 -40.99 -4.75
C ASP A 465 14.68 -40.57 -4.84
N LYS A 466 15.09 -39.65 -3.95
CA LYS A 466 16.52 -39.27 -3.82
C LYS A 466 17.33 -40.49 -3.34
N ALA A 467 18.52 -40.66 -3.89
CA ALA A 467 19.41 -41.80 -3.57
C ALA A 467 19.73 -41.94 -2.06
N ASP A 468 19.79 -40.85 -1.31
CA ASP A 468 20.07 -40.83 0.13
C ASP A 468 18.85 -41.09 1.02
N SER A 469 17.67 -41.26 0.42
CA SER A 469 16.38 -41.45 1.14
C SER A 469 16.00 -42.93 1.33
N GLU A 470 16.85 -43.89 0.87
CA GLU A 470 16.61 -45.32 1.02
C GLU A 470 16.78 -45.77 2.48
N LYS A 471 15.77 -45.56 3.32
CA LYS A 471 15.63 -46.38 4.52
C LYS A 471 15.26 -47.80 4.09
N PRO A 472 15.83 -48.84 4.75
CA PRO A 472 15.41 -50.21 4.45
C PRO A 472 13.90 -50.32 4.63
N ALA A 473 13.21 -50.68 3.56
CA ALA A 473 11.77 -50.88 3.60
C ALA A 473 11.42 -51.86 4.72
N ALA A 474 10.45 -51.54 5.52
CA ALA A 474 9.97 -52.46 6.55
C ALA A 474 9.51 -53.76 5.88
N ALA A 475 9.81 -54.91 6.48
CA ALA A 475 9.36 -56.19 5.93
C ALA A 475 7.86 -56.19 5.71
N PRO A 476 7.34 -56.61 4.56
CA PRO A 476 5.92 -56.61 4.28
C PRO A 476 5.15 -57.42 5.34
N LEU A 477 3.96 -56.94 5.70
CA LEU A 477 3.07 -57.68 6.58
C LEU A 477 2.58 -58.96 5.90
N SER A 478 2.36 -60.03 6.65
CA SER A 478 1.70 -61.25 6.16
C SER A 478 0.23 -60.94 5.78
N ASP A 479 -0.39 -61.81 5.01
CA ASP A 479 -1.83 -61.67 4.66
C ASP A 479 -2.72 -61.62 5.89
N ASP A 480 -2.42 -62.42 6.93
CA ASP A 480 -3.10 -62.45 8.22
C ASP A 480 -2.93 -61.14 9.00
N ASP A 481 -1.71 -60.59 8.96
CA ASP A 481 -1.42 -59.28 9.59
C ASP A 481 -2.11 -58.15 8.85
N ASN A 482 -2.21 -58.16 7.52
CA ASN A 482 -2.97 -57.19 6.75
C ASN A 482 -4.46 -57.21 7.08
N ALA A 483 -5.08 -58.42 7.12
CA ALA A 483 -6.48 -58.57 7.52
C ALA A 483 -6.73 -58.15 8.99
N SER A 484 -5.76 -58.37 9.87
CA SER A 484 -5.81 -57.92 11.26
C SER A 484 -5.61 -56.39 11.37
N PHE A 485 -4.82 -55.81 10.47
CA PHE A 485 -4.59 -54.35 10.43
C PHE A 485 -5.90 -53.60 10.06
N ASP A 486 -6.66 -54.09 9.08
CA ASP A 486 -7.96 -53.52 8.74
C ASP A 486 -8.92 -53.49 9.95
N LYS A 487 -8.95 -54.57 10.75
CA LYS A 487 -9.71 -54.58 12.00
C LYS A 487 -9.16 -53.62 13.06
N LEU A 488 -7.84 -53.40 13.10
CA LEU A 488 -7.25 -52.38 13.96
C LEU A 488 -7.73 -50.99 13.57
N LEU A 489 -7.84 -50.69 12.26
CA LEU A 489 -8.36 -49.39 11.81
C LEU A 489 -9.79 -49.16 12.26
N GLU A 490 -10.66 -50.20 12.16
CA GLU A 490 -12.01 -50.13 12.68
C GLU A 490 -12.00 -49.89 14.21
N ARG A 491 -11.13 -50.57 14.96
CA ARG A 491 -10.98 -50.36 16.41
C ARG A 491 -10.49 -48.95 16.76
N ILE A 492 -9.54 -48.40 16.03
CA ILE A 492 -9.08 -47.00 16.18
C ILE A 492 -10.26 -46.04 15.98
N LYS A 493 -11.08 -46.28 14.95
CA LYS A 493 -12.26 -45.48 14.65
C LYS A 493 -13.32 -45.57 15.78
N GLU A 494 -13.54 -46.76 16.35
CA GLU A 494 -14.41 -46.94 17.51
C GLU A 494 -13.91 -46.14 18.74
N ILE A 495 -12.59 -46.20 19.04
CA ILE A 495 -12.00 -45.48 20.17
C ILE A 495 -12.16 -43.97 20.00
N LEU A 496 -11.93 -43.44 18.80
CA LEU A 496 -12.00 -42.01 18.52
C LEU A 496 -13.44 -41.51 18.33
N GLY A 497 -14.36 -42.39 17.94
CA GLY A 497 -15.80 -42.09 17.77
C GLY A 497 -16.04 -40.96 16.78
N GLU A 498 -16.91 -40.04 17.15
CA GLU A 498 -17.30 -38.89 16.30
C GLU A 498 -16.21 -37.85 16.08
N ARG A 499 -15.02 -37.99 16.72
CA ARG A 499 -13.87 -37.08 16.54
C ARG A 499 -13.19 -37.23 15.19
N VAL A 500 -13.43 -38.36 14.48
CA VAL A 500 -12.89 -38.62 13.16
C VAL A 500 -13.98 -39.02 12.17
N ALA A 501 -13.86 -38.57 10.92
CA ALA A 501 -14.74 -39.00 9.84
C ALA A 501 -14.42 -40.43 9.42
N ASP A 502 -13.12 -40.75 9.35
CA ASP A 502 -12.64 -42.06 8.96
C ASP A 502 -11.22 -42.32 9.47
N VAL A 503 -10.77 -43.57 9.44
CA VAL A 503 -9.41 -44.01 9.73
C VAL A 503 -8.95 -44.90 8.59
N ARG A 504 -7.83 -44.55 7.94
CA ARG A 504 -7.33 -45.30 6.78
C ARG A 504 -5.81 -45.37 6.72
N VAL A 505 -5.27 -46.25 5.88
CA VAL A 505 -3.83 -46.33 5.62
C VAL A 505 -3.40 -45.13 4.80
N SER A 506 -2.29 -44.50 5.20
CA SER A 506 -1.68 -43.39 4.48
C SER A 506 -0.78 -43.90 3.36
N HIS A 507 -0.83 -43.22 2.22
CA HIS A 507 0.14 -43.38 1.11
C HIS A 507 1.15 -42.22 1.05
N ARG A 508 1.00 -41.20 1.94
CA ARG A 508 1.83 -40.01 1.98
C ARG A 508 2.91 -40.01 3.07
N LEU A 509 2.70 -40.78 4.12
CA LEU A 509 3.62 -40.84 5.25
C LEU A 509 4.84 -41.72 4.97
N ALA A 510 6.02 -41.31 5.44
CA ALA A 510 7.25 -42.05 5.39
C ALA A 510 7.77 -42.35 6.81
N ASP A 511 7.89 -41.33 7.65
CA ASP A 511 8.50 -41.41 8.98
C ASP A 511 7.52 -41.20 10.12
N SER A 512 6.46 -40.39 9.91
CA SER A 512 5.45 -40.12 10.93
C SER A 512 4.45 -41.28 11.07
N PRO A 513 3.92 -41.53 12.28
CA PRO A 513 2.94 -42.60 12.53
C PRO A 513 1.55 -42.31 12.00
N ALA A 514 1.16 -41.03 11.97
CA ALA A 514 -0.18 -40.62 11.55
C ALA A 514 -0.21 -39.15 11.13
N VAL A 515 -1.28 -38.77 10.42
CA VAL A 515 -1.56 -37.38 10.00
C VAL A 515 -3.07 -37.19 9.87
N LEU A 516 -3.55 -35.96 10.07
CA LEU A 516 -4.94 -35.57 9.82
C LEU A 516 -5.09 -34.96 8.44
N VAL A 517 -6.14 -35.34 7.72
CA VAL A 517 -6.50 -34.78 6.41
C VAL A 517 -7.95 -34.36 6.39
N SER A 518 -8.26 -33.27 5.68
CA SER A 518 -9.63 -32.82 5.53
C SER A 518 -10.39 -33.68 4.52
N PRO A 519 -11.62 -34.11 4.82
CA PRO A 519 -12.42 -34.93 3.89
C PRO A 519 -12.86 -34.16 2.64
N ASP A 520 -12.97 -32.84 2.71
CA ASP A 520 -13.42 -31.94 1.66
C ASP A 520 -12.27 -31.31 0.85
N GLY A 521 -11.01 -31.63 1.18
CA GLY A 521 -9.83 -31.11 0.50
C GLY A 521 -9.48 -29.65 0.86
N MET A 522 -10.08 -29.09 1.90
CA MET A 522 -9.68 -27.78 2.43
C MET A 522 -8.40 -27.91 3.25
N THR A 523 -7.47 -26.94 3.12
CA THR A 523 -6.28 -26.91 3.97
C THR A 523 -6.65 -26.62 5.44
N SER A 524 -5.86 -27.14 6.36
CA SER A 524 -6.06 -26.86 7.80
C SER A 524 -5.99 -25.37 8.13
N SER A 525 -5.16 -24.62 7.41
CA SER A 525 -5.04 -23.16 7.57
C SER A 525 -6.31 -22.43 7.09
N MET A 526 -6.81 -22.77 5.91
CA MET A 526 -8.03 -22.16 5.36
C MET A 526 -9.25 -22.50 6.22
N GLU A 527 -9.34 -23.74 6.69
CA GLU A 527 -10.43 -24.16 7.57
C GLU A 527 -10.46 -23.36 8.88
N LYS A 528 -9.29 -23.16 9.53
CA LYS A 528 -9.20 -22.31 10.74
C LYS A 528 -9.64 -20.88 10.47
N LEU A 529 -9.23 -20.33 9.34
CA LEU A 529 -9.58 -18.97 8.96
C LEU A 529 -11.09 -18.83 8.73
N MET A 530 -11.70 -19.76 7.98
CA MET A 530 -13.14 -19.77 7.74
C MET A 530 -13.94 -19.89 9.03
N ARG A 531 -13.52 -20.80 9.95
CA ARG A 531 -14.14 -20.96 11.27
C ARG A 531 -14.02 -19.71 12.12
N ALA A 532 -12.85 -19.08 12.13
CA ALA A 532 -12.64 -17.82 12.86
C ALA A 532 -13.56 -16.69 12.32
N MET A 533 -13.74 -16.59 11.01
CA MET A 533 -14.65 -15.63 10.38
C MET A 533 -16.13 -15.90 10.73
N GLN A 534 -16.51 -17.18 10.82
CA GLN A 534 -17.87 -17.61 11.18
C GLN A 534 -18.12 -17.65 12.69
N LYS A 535 -17.09 -17.38 13.51
CA LYS A 535 -17.13 -17.54 14.98
C LYS A 535 -17.54 -18.95 15.40
N ASP A 536 -17.13 -19.96 14.61
CA ASP A 536 -17.38 -21.37 14.89
C ASP A 536 -16.23 -21.94 15.72
N ASP A 537 -16.50 -22.19 16.99
CA ASP A 537 -15.55 -22.78 17.94
C ASP A 537 -15.57 -24.32 17.95
N SER A 538 -16.33 -24.99 17.10
CA SER A 538 -16.33 -26.45 17.03
C SER A 538 -14.97 -26.99 16.53
N LEU A 539 -14.69 -28.27 16.83
CA LEU A 539 -13.50 -28.93 16.24
C LEU A 539 -13.89 -29.55 14.89
N PRO A 540 -12.99 -29.48 13.89
CA PRO A 540 -13.24 -30.13 12.62
C PRO A 540 -13.19 -31.65 12.77
N VAL A 541 -14.06 -32.33 12.06
CA VAL A 541 -14.06 -33.80 11.99
C VAL A 541 -13.18 -34.19 10.78
N LYS A 542 -11.99 -34.72 11.04
CA LYS A 542 -10.99 -35.06 10.02
C LYS A 542 -10.85 -36.57 9.80
N VAL A 543 -10.19 -36.96 8.73
CA VAL A 543 -9.76 -38.32 8.48
C VAL A 543 -8.38 -38.53 9.12
N LEU A 544 -8.20 -39.57 9.90
CA LEU A 544 -6.92 -39.98 10.43
C LEU A 544 -6.25 -40.96 9.44
N GLU A 545 -5.17 -40.55 8.82
CA GLU A 545 -4.32 -41.42 8.02
C GLU A 545 -3.17 -41.98 8.90
N VAL A 546 -2.96 -43.29 8.88
CA VAL A 546 -1.93 -43.96 9.66
C VAL A 546 -0.91 -44.65 8.78
N ASN A 547 0.34 -44.60 9.19
CA ASN A 547 1.46 -45.25 8.50
C ASN A 547 1.56 -46.71 8.97
N ARG A 548 1.09 -47.66 8.13
CA ARG A 548 1.09 -49.08 8.41
C ARG A 548 2.51 -49.65 8.71
N ASP A 549 3.53 -49.07 8.13
CA ASP A 549 4.92 -49.54 8.27
C ASP A 549 5.65 -48.92 9.45
N HIS A 550 5.07 -47.94 10.11
CA HIS A 550 5.63 -47.29 11.29
C HIS A 550 5.69 -48.25 12.50
N VAL A 551 6.78 -48.21 13.24
CA VAL A 551 7.04 -49.11 14.38
C VAL A 551 5.93 -49.06 15.44
N LEU A 552 5.33 -47.88 15.70
CA LEU A 552 4.21 -47.70 16.63
C LEU A 552 2.98 -48.47 16.15
N LEU A 553 2.59 -48.31 14.87
CA LEU A 553 1.40 -48.95 14.32
C LEU A 553 1.56 -50.49 14.28
N ARG A 554 2.72 -51.00 13.99
CA ARG A 554 3.05 -52.45 14.06
C ARG A 554 3.00 -52.95 15.50
N SER A 555 3.39 -52.15 16.47
CA SER A 555 3.27 -52.50 17.89
C SER A 555 1.81 -52.49 18.33
N LEU A 556 1.01 -51.50 17.93
CA LEU A 556 -0.44 -51.45 18.19
C LEU A 556 -1.16 -52.65 17.57
N LEU A 557 -0.74 -53.11 16.37
CA LEU A 557 -1.27 -54.34 15.76
C LEU A 557 -1.04 -55.57 16.62
N LYS A 558 0.17 -55.73 17.19
CA LYS A 558 0.48 -56.86 18.09
C LYS A 558 -0.34 -56.80 19.37
N MET A 559 -0.52 -55.60 19.96
CA MET A 559 -1.38 -55.40 21.13
C MET A 559 -2.82 -55.75 20.81
N PHE A 560 -3.35 -55.25 19.68
CA PHE A 560 -4.71 -55.56 19.23
C PHE A 560 -4.95 -57.06 19.01
N LYS A 561 -3.98 -57.78 18.42
CA LYS A 561 -4.08 -59.25 18.25
C LYS A 561 -4.07 -59.99 19.59
N ALA A 562 -3.42 -59.45 20.61
CA ALA A 562 -3.37 -60.04 21.94
C ALA A 562 -4.68 -59.75 22.73
N ASP A 563 -5.11 -58.51 22.77
CA ASP A 563 -6.35 -58.06 23.40
C ASP A 563 -6.92 -56.83 22.70
N PRO A 564 -7.98 -56.97 21.87
CA PRO A 564 -8.62 -55.84 21.19
C PRO A 564 -9.22 -54.78 22.13
N GLN A 565 -9.45 -55.10 23.38
CA GLN A 565 -10.07 -54.22 24.37
C GLN A 565 -9.05 -53.63 25.38
N ASP A 566 -7.76 -53.83 25.13
CA ASP A 566 -6.70 -53.31 25.99
C ASP A 566 -6.82 -51.78 26.19
N LYS A 567 -6.83 -51.36 27.47
CA LYS A 567 -6.93 -49.96 27.85
C LYS A 567 -5.69 -49.15 27.46
N THR A 568 -4.53 -49.79 27.45
CA THR A 568 -3.26 -49.13 27.03
C THR A 568 -3.27 -48.87 25.54
N LEU A 569 -3.78 -49.82 24.73
CA LEU A 569 -4.02 -49.59 23.29
C LEU A 569 -4.90 -48.38 23.07
N ALA A 570 -6.03 -48.27 23.77
CA ALA A 570 -6.93 -47.12 23.64
C ALA A 570 -6.23 -45.82 24.05
N GLY A 571 -5.49 -45.80 25.15
CA GLY A 571 -4.72 -44.63 25.59
C GLY A 571 -3.64 -44.17 24.59
N MET A 572 -2.96 -45.13 23.94
CA MET A 572 -1.98 -44.82 22.89
C MET A 572 -2.63 -44.24 21.65
N VAL A 573 -3.79 -44.77 21.22
CA VAL A 573 -4.55 -44.24 20.08
C VAL A 573 -5.01 -42.80 20.34
N GLU A 574 -5.58 -42.55 21.55
CA GLU A 574 -6.01 -41.19 21.91
C GLU A 574 -4.84 -40.21 21.98
N ASN A 575 -3.68 -40.63 22.53
CA ASN A 575 -2.47 -39.79 22.58
C ASN A 575 -1.92 -39.49 21.18
N LEU A 576 -1.94 -40.48 20.29
CA LEU A 576 -1.54 -40.29 18.89
C LEU A 576 -2.45 -39.29 18.18
N PHE A 577 -3.76 -39.43 18.36
CA PHE A 577 -4.75 -38.50 17.79
C PHE A 577 -4.56 -37.06 18.31
N ASP A 578 -4.42 -36.89 19.63
CA ASP A 578 -4.19 -35.58 20.23
C ASP A 578 -2.86 -34.96 19.79
N ALA A 579 -1.82 -35.77 19.55
CA ALA A 579 -0.56 -35.29 18.98
C ALA A 579 -0.77 -34.76 17.53
N CYS A 580 -1.55 -35.46 16.71
CA CYS A 580 -1.90 -34.98 15.38
C CYS A 580 -2.75 -33.68 15.44
N MET A 581 -3.71 -33.60 16.38
CA MET A 581 -4.48 -32.37 16.61
C MET A 581 -3.60 -31.20 17.06
N LEU A 582 -2.56 -31.46 17.86
CA LEU A 582 -1.58 -30.45 18.25
C LEU A 582 -0.78 -29.96 17.05
N GLN A 583 -0.28 -30.86 16.21
CA GLN A 583 0.49 -30.52 15.01
C GLN A 583 -0.31 -29.65 14.05
N GLU A 584 -1.59 -29.97 13.89
CA GLU A 584 -2.52 -29.18 13.07
C GLU A 584 -3.02 -27.90 13.77
N GLY A 585 -2.66 -27.68 15.06
CA GLY A 585 -3.07 -26.49 15.83
C GLY A 585 -4.57 -26.47 16.20
N TYR A 586 -5.21 -27.63 16.32
CA TYR A 586 -6.61 -27.79 16.77
C TYR A 586 -6.73 -28.27 18.21
N LEU A 587 -5.61 -28.62 18.88
CA LEU A 587 -5.67 -29.13 20.24
C LEU A 587 -6.13 -28.04 21.21
N ARG A 588 -7.26 -28.28 21.90
CA ARG A 588 -7.83 -27.36 22.90
C ARG A 588 -7.29 -27.59 24.30
N ASP A 589 -7.06 -28.85 24.64
CA ASP A 589 -6.64 -29.25 25.97
C ASP A 589 -5.24 -29.89 25.97
N ALA A 590 -4.23 -29.01 26.00
CA ALA A 590 -2.84 -29.43 26.09
C ALA A 590 -2.53 -30.15 27.41
N GLN A 591 -3.32 -29.92 28.49
CA GLN A 591 -3.10 -30.60 29.78
C GLN A 591 -3.53 -32.08 29.73
N MET A 592 -4.61 -32.38 29.00
CA MET A 592 -5.00 -33.78 28.78
C MET A 592 -3.93 -34.56 28.01
N LEU A 593 -3.41 -33.99 26.92
CA LEU A 593 -2.31 -34.59 26.17
C LEU A 593 -1.09 -34.79 27.07
N ALA A 594 -0.69 -33.77 27.82
CA ALA A 594 0.45 -33.85 28.74
C ALA A 594 0.26 -34.94 29.82
N GLY A 595 -0.94 -35.02 30.41
CA GLY A 595 -1.29 -36.05 31.40
C GLY A 595 -1.21 -37.47 30.84
N ARG A 596 -1.77 -37.69 29.63
CA ARG A 596 -1.69 -39.01 28.95
C ARG A 596 -0.27 -39.37 28.59
N SER A 597 0.50 -38.40 28.05
CA SER A 597 1.90 -38.61 27.71
C SER A 597 2.75 -38.93 28.93
N SER A 598 2.53 -38.26 30.08
CA SER A 598 3.22 -38.57 31.34
C SER A 598 2.90 -39.97 31.83
N HIS A 599 1.62 -40.38 31.78
CA HIS A 599 1.23 -41.72 32.18
C HIS A 599 1.87 -42.82 31.28
N LEU A 600 1.90 -42.59 29.96
CA LEU A 600 2.56 -43.51 29.04
C LEU A 600 4.08 -43.59 29.27
N LEU A 601 4.73 -42.48 29.63
CA LEU A 601 6.15 -42.43 29.97
C LEU A 601 6.43 -43.19 31.29
N GLU A 602 5.56 -43.05 32.30
CA GLU A 602 5.66 -43.84 33.56
C GLU A 602 5.59 -45.34 33.27
N GLN A 603 4.62 -45.76 32.46
CA GLN A 603 4.46 -47.17 32.07
C GLN A 603 5.69 -47.64 31.27
N ALA A 604 6.15 -46.87 30.29
CA ALA A 604 7.32 -47.21 29.51
C ALA A 604 8.60 -47.34 30.38
N ALA A 605 8.76 -46.44 31.37
CA ALA A 605 9.86 -46.50 32.32
C ALA A 605 9.82 -47.76 33.20
N ALA A 606 8.60 -48.08 33.71
CA ALA A 606 8.41 -49.31 34.52
C ALA A 606 8.71 -50.56 33.70
N TRP A 607 8.18 -50.67 32.47
CA TRP A 607 8.49 -51.78 31.57
C TRP A 607 9.98 -51.89 31.22
N TYR A 608 10.69 -50.76 31.00
CA TYR A 608 12.12 -50.74 30.73
C TYR A 608 12.94 -51.29 31.91
N VAL A 609 12.60 -50.87 33.15
CA VAL A 609 13.24 -51.35 34.38
C VAL A 609 13.03 -52.87 34.55
N GLU A 610 11.80 -53.36 34.32
CA GLU A 610 11.45 -54.76 34.41
C GLU A 610 12.21 -55.61 33.37
N VAL A 611 12.21 -55.19 32.09
CA VAL A 611 12.86 -55.89 30.99
C VAL A 611 14.41 -55.91 31.19
N LYS A 612 14.99 -54.82 31.68
CA LYS A 612 16.41 -54.72 31.96
C LYS A 612 16.82 -55.34 33.30
N LYS A 613 15.84 -55.71 34.15
CA LYS A 613 16.09 -56.24 35.51
C LYS A 613 16.97 -55.30 36.35
N LEU A 614 16.73 -54.00 36.25
CA LEU A 614 17.41 -52.95 37.00
C LEU A 614 16.89 -52.82 38.42
#